data_46e398ef65472138c4ec1d88c10eda69
#
_entry.id   46e398ef65472138c4ec1d88c10eda69
#
_cell.length_a   1.000
_cell.length_b   1.000
_cell.length_c   1.000
_cell.angle_alpha   90.00
_cell.angle_beta   90.00
_cell.angle_gamma   90.00
#
_symmetry.space_group_name_H-M   'P 1'
#
loop_
_entity.id
_entity.type
_entity.pdbx_description
1 polymer ?
#
loop_
_entity_poly.entity_id
_entity_poly.type
_entity_poly.pdbx_seq_one_letter_code
_entity_poly.pdbx_strand_id
1 'polypeptide(L)'
;MGDWISTMNEYGRREIPFLFILDFELQKPVVIPLADMPDDILYKLNDVKNYELHGTKSKPLIFNPIPVNNDTYSKAFEGVLKEILLGNSFLLNLTFPTKVESN
;
A
#
# COMPACT_ATOMS: atom_id res chain seq x y z
N MET A 1 -14.77 7.64 -14.06
CA MET A 1 -14.21 6.48 -13.36
C MET A 1 -15.30 5.45 -13.12
N GLY A 2 -15.05 4.22 -13.46
CA GLY A 2 -15.97 3.14 -13.13
C GLY A 2 -16.15 3.03 -11.62
N ASP A 3 -17.34 2.63 -11.21
CA ASP A 3 -17.61 2.38 -9.81
C ASP A 3 -16.90 1.07 -9.40
N TRP A 4 -15.74 1.20 -8.79
CA TRP A 4 -14.91 0.07 -8.37
C TRP A 4 -15.64 -0.80 -7.32
N ILE A 5 -16.53 -0.22 -6.52
CA ILE A 5 -17.31 -0.95 -5.53
C ILE A 5 -18.29 -1.89 -6.24
N SER A 6 -19.03 -1.38 -7.22
CA SER A 6 -19.93 -2.21 -8.03
C SER A 6 -19.18 -3.29 -8.79
N THR A 7 -18.00 -2.99 -9.30
CA THR A 7 -17.15 -3.96 -9.98
C THR A 7 -16.74 -5.10 -9.04
N MET A 8 -16.25 -4.77 -7.84
CA MET A 8 -15.88 -5.77 -6.84
C MET A 8 -17.08 -6.63 -6.42
N ASN A 9 -18.25 -6.00 -6.21
CA ASN A 9 -19.46 -6.70 -5.85
C ASN A 9 -19.93 -7.66 -6.96
N GLU A 10 -19.81 -7.23 -8.22
CA GLU A 10 -20.16 -8.08 -9.35
C GLU A 10 -19.21 -9.28 -9.47
N TYR A 11 -17.91 -9.06 -9.30
CA TYR A 11 -16.95 -10.17 -9.29
C TYR A 11 -17.24 -11.15 -8.14
N GLY A 12 -17.55 -10.62 -6.95
CA GLY A 12 -17.93 -11.45 -5.81
C GLY A 12 -19.20 -12.27 -6.09
N ARG A 13 -20.22 -11.63 -6.63
CA ARG A 13 -21.47 -12.32 -7.00
C ARG A 13 -21.26 -13.44 -8.03
N ARG A 14 -20.33 -13.23 -8.96
CA ARG A 14 -19.99 -14.20 -10.00
C ARG A 14 -18.91 -15.19 -9.61
N GLU A 15 -18.42 -15.10 -8.37
CA GLU A 15 -17.32 -15.95 -7.86
C GLU A 15 -16.05 -15.86 -8.73
N ILE A 16 -15.79 -14.67 -9.29
CA ILE A 16 -14.58 -14.41 -10.06
C ILE A 16 -13.48 -13.94 -9.11
N PRO A 17 -12.35 -14.66 -8.98
CA PRO A 17 -11.24 -14.21 -8.13
C PRO A 17 -10.58 -12.97 -8.74
N PHE A 18 -10.31 -11.98 -7.91
CA PHE A 18 -9.70 -10.73 -8.34
C PHE A 18 -8.73 -10.18 -7.28
N LEU A 19 -7.77 -9.38 -7.74
CA LEU A 19 -6.89 -8.58 -6.91
C LEU A 19 -7.45 -7.17 -6.82
N PHE A 20 -7.41 -6.57 -5.63
CA PHE A 20 -7.70 -5.15 -5.50
C PHE A 20 -6.60 -4.45 -4.70
N ILE A 21 -6.33 -3.20 -5.08
CA ILE A 21 -5.42 -2.30 -4.37
C ILE A 21 -6.15 -0.98 -4.21
N LEU A 22 -6.28 -0.53 -2.98
CA LEU A 22 -6.95 0.74 -2.68
C LEU A 22 -5.94 1.67 -2.02
N ASP A 23 -5.82 2.87 -2.57
CA ASP A 23 -5.06 3.93 -1.93
C ASP A 23 -5.86 4.53 -0.77
N PHE A 24 -5.17 5.19 0.15
CA PHE A 24 -5.81 5.75 1.34
C PHE A 24 -6.96 6.70 1.01
N GLU A 25 -6.80 7.53 -0.01
CA GLU A 25 -7.83 8.50 -0.41
C GLU A 25 -8.88 7.94 -1.37
N LEU A 26 -8.76 6.68 -1.76
CA LEU A 26 -9.67 5.99 -2.69
C LEU A 26 -9.77 6.69 -4.06
N GLN A 27 -8.67 7.33 -4.48
CA GLN A 27 -8.61 8.09 -5.73
C GLN A 27 -8.17 7.24 -6.91
N LYS A 28 -7.38 6.20 -6.65
CA LYS A 28 -6.75 5.35 -7.66
C LYS A 28 -7.00 3.88 -7.39
N PRO A 29 -8.25 3.45 -7.32
CA PRO A 29 -8.52 2.03 -7.06
C PRO A 29 -8.07 1.17 -8.24
N VAL A 30 -7.48 0.02 -7.92
CA VAL A 30 -7.10 -1.01 -8.89
C VAL A 30 -7.89 -2.26 -8.57
N VAL A 31 -8.65 -2.77 -9.54
CA VAL A 31 -9.41 -4.01 -9.41
C VAL A 31 -9.17 -4.82 -10.68
N ILE A 32 -8.52 -5.98 -10.55
CA ILE A 32 -8.10 -6.78 -11.70
C ILE A 32 -8.47 -8.24 -11.45
N PRO A 33 -9.27 -8.90 -12.34
CA PRO A 33 -9.47 -10.34 -12.26
C PRO A 33 -8.13 -11.07 -12.36
N LEU A 34 -7.96 -12.15 -11.61
CA LEU A 34 -6.68 -12.89 -11.63
C LEU A 34 -6.32 -13.41 -13.02
N ALA A 35 -7.32 -13.70 -13.86
CA ALA A 35 -7.09 -14.11 -15.23
C ALA A 35 -6.46 -13.03 -16.12
N ASP A 36 -6.65 -11.76 -15.76
CA ASP A 36 -6.18 -10.60 -16.53
C ASP A 36 -4.98 -9.91 -15.86
N MET A 37 -4.33 -10.57 -14.91
CA MET A 37 -3.22 -9.98 -14.14
C MET A 37 -2.05 -9.66 -15.06
N PRO A 38 -1.57 -8.39 -15.07
CA PRO A 38 -0.37 -8.05 -15.84
C PRO A 38 0.88 -8.69 -15.22
N ASP A 39 1.87 -8.96 -16.06
CA ASP A 39 3.11 -9.67 -15.65
C ASP A 39 3.97 -8.89 -14.66
N ASP A 40 3.80 -7.59 -14.58
CA ASP A 40 4.55 -6.72 -13.67
C ASP A 40 3.93 -6.60 -12.27
N ILE A 41 2.75 -7.18 -12.05
CA ILE A 41 2.13 -7.25 -10.73
C ILE A 41 2.31 -8.65 -10.16
N LEU A 42 3.21 -8.79 -9.19
CA LEU A 42 3.47 -10.05 -8.52
C LEU A 42 2.81 -10.04 -7.14
N TYR A 43 2.12 -11.13 -6.81
CA TYR A 43 1.48 -11.25 -5.50
C TYR A 43 1.69 -12.64 -4.91
N LYS A 44 1.67 -12.68 -3.58
CA LYS A 44 1.64 -13.92 -2.81
C LYS A 44 0.78 -13.69 -1.57
N LEU A 45 -0.28 -14.49 -1.43
CA LEU A 45 -1.13 -14.52 -0.25
C LEU A 45 -1.25 -15.97 0.20
N ASN A 46 -0.64 -16.29 1.32
CA ASN A 46 -0.48 -17.68 1.77
C ASN A 46 0.20 -18.52 0.68
N ASP A 47 -0.48 -19.55 0.19
CA ASP A 47 0.05 -20.42 -0.85
C ASP A 47 -0.37 -20.00 -2.27
N VAL A 48 -1.19 -18.95 -2.39
CA VAL A 48 -1.63 -18.43 -3.69
C VAL A 48 -0.65 -17.39 -4.19
N LYS A 49 -0.02 -17.65 -5.30
CA LYS A 49 0.96 -16.76 -5.94
C LYS A 49 0.87 -16.86 -7.46
N ASN A 50 1.32 -15.80 -8.14
CA ASN A 50 1.36 -15.77 -9.60
C ASN A 50 2.78 -15.79 -10.19
N TYR A 51 3.77 -16.18 -9.39
CA TYR A 51 5.17 -16.23 -9.82
C TYR A 51 5.88 -17.43 -9.20
N GLU A 52 6.98 -17.84 -9.84
CA GLU A 52 7.91 -18.81 -9.30
C GLU A 52 9.28 -18.19 -9.12
N LEU A 53 9.94 -18.48 -7.98
CA LEU A 53 11.29 -18.06 -7.75
C LEU A 53 12.23 -19.03 -8.47
N HIS A 54 12.82 -18.59 -9.55
CA HIS A 54 13.91 -19.30 -10.20
C HIS A 54 15.23 -18.83 -9.57
N GLY A 55 16.18 -19.74 -9.34
CA GLY A 55 17.48 -19.44 -8.72
C GLY A 55 18.40 -18.58 -9.58
N THR A 56 17.89 -17.53 -10.18
CA THR A 56 18.67 -16.57 -10.94
C THR A 56 19.36 -15.59 -10.01
N LYS A 57 20.58 -15.17 -10.37
CA LYS A 57 21.29 -14.13 -9.61
C LYS A 57 20.45 -12.85 -9.63
N SER A 58 20.01 -12.42 -8.47
CA SER A 58 19.35 -11.15 -8.32
C SER A 58 20.36 -10.01 -8.55
N LYS A 59 19.92 -8.95 -9.22
CA LYS A 59 20.71 -7.72 -9.27
C LYS A 59 20.73 -7.09 -7.88
N PRO A 60 21.83 -6.43 -7.49
CA PRO A 60 21.85 -5.70 -6.23
C PRO A 60 20.70 -4.68 -6.20
N LEU A 61 19.91 -4.71 -5.14
CA LEU A 61 18.86 -3.73 -4.94
C LEU A 61 19.48 -2.46 -4.37
N ILE A 62 19.30 -1.35 -5.06
CA ILE A 62 19.57 -0.03 -4.51
C ILE A 62 18.27 0.50 -3.91
N PHE A 63 18.28 0.70 -2.61
CA PHE A 63 17.14 1.22 -1.87
C PHE A 63 17.63 2.30 -0.92
N ASN A 64 17.35 3.56 -1.25
CA ASN A 64 17.82 4.72 -0.51
C ASN A 64 16.62 5.51 0.01
N PRO A 65 16.18 5.27 1.25
CA PRO A 65 15.10 6.07 1.82
C PRO A 65 15.60 7.45 2.21
N ILE A 66 14.82 8.47 1.91
CA ILE A 66 15.05 9.85 2.33
C ILE A 66 13.97 10.18 3.36
N PRO A 67 14.24 9.99 4.65
CA PRO A 67 13.25 10.24 5.68
C PRO A 67 12.96 11.73 5.83
N VAL A 68 11.80 12.04 6.39
CA VAL A 68 11.48 13.41 6.79
C VAL A 68 12.56 13.90 7.78
N ASN A 69 12.90 15.21 7.73
CA ASN A 69 13.91 15.73 8.63
C ASN A 69 13.44 15.70 10.09
N ASN A 70 14.42 15.67 11.01
CA ASN A 70 14.14 15.51 12.43
C ASN A 70 13.29 16.64 13.00
N ASP A 71 13.51 17.88 12.57
CA ASP A 71 12.75 19.02 13.07
C ASP A 71 11.26 18.92 12.69
N THR A 72 10.97 18.56 11.45
CA THR A 72 9.59 18.35 10.99
C THR A 72 8.93 17.22 11.77
N TYR A 73 9.63 16.11 11.94
CA TYR A 73 9.12 14.97 12.72
C TYR A 73 8.85 15.35 14.16
N SER A 74 9.81 16.02 14.82
CA SER A 74 9.69 16.40 16.24
C SER A 74 8.52 17.34 16.48
N LYS A 75 8.34 18.34 15.63
CA LYS A 75 7.20 19.27 15.73
C LYS A 75 5.86 18.56 15.59
N ALA A 76 5.76 17.66 14.63
CA ALA A 76 4.53 16.87 14.45
C ALA A 76 4.29 15.94 15.63
N PHE A 77 5.32 15.29 16.14
CA PHE A 77 5.26 14.43 17.32
C PHE A 77 4.80 15.21 18.56
N GLU A 78 5.37 16.37 18.81
CA GLU A 78 4.97 17.25 19.93
C GLU A 78 3.51 17.69 19.81
N GLY A 79 3.06 18.00 18.60
CA GLY A 79 1.66 18.31 18.31
C GLY A 79 0.72 17.16 18.67
N VAL A 80 1.07 15.96 18.26
CA VAL A 80 0.30 14.74 18.56
C VAL A 80 0.26 14.50 20.07
N LEU A 81 1.40 14.60 20.75
CA LEU A 81 1.49 14.40 22.20
C LEU A 81 0.62 15.41 22.94
N LYS A 82 0.63 16.67 22.52
CA LYS A 82 -0.22 17.71 23.09
C LYS A 82 -1.70 17.36 22.99
N GLU A 83 -2.16 16.91 21.82
CA GLU A 83 -3.56 16.54 21.61
C GLU A 83 -3.97 15.33 22.46
N ILE A 84 -3.08 14.35 22.61
CA ILE A 84 -3.32 13.21 23.50
C ILE A 84 -3.43 13.67 24.97
N LEU A 85 -2.53 14.51 25.42
CA LEU A 85 -2.54 15.02 26.79
C LEU A 85 -3.76 15.90 27.09
N LEU A 86 -4.30 16.57 26.08
CA LEU A 86 -5.54 17.33 26.20
C LEU A 86 -6.80 16.45 26.16
N GLY A 87 -6.67 15.16 25.87
CA GLY A 87 -7.78 14.25 25.79
C GLY A 87 -8.56 14.30 24.46
N ASN A 88 -8.03 14.98 23.45
CA ASN A 88 -8.67 15.09 22.14
C ASN A 88 -8.53 13.81 21.32
N SER A 89 -7.57 12.95 21.63
CA SER A 89 -7.39 11.62 21.07
C SER A 89 -6.72 10.72 22.09
N PHE A 90 -7.00 9.42 22.04
CA PHE A 90 -6.34 8.43 22.90
C PHE A 90 -5.30 7.62 22.13
N LEU A 91 -5.47 7.52 20.81
CA LEU A 91 -4.58 6.79 19.93
C LEU A 91 -4.48 7.52 18.60
N LEU A 92 -3.27 7.68 18.11
CA LEU A 92 -3.03 8.32 16.83
C LEU A 92 -1.81 7.68 16.18
N ASN A 93 -1.92 7.40 14.88
CA ASN A 93 -0.82 6.89 14.09
C ASN A 93 -0.26 8.03 13.23
N LEU A 94 0.92 8.52 13.60
CA LEU A 94 1.60 9.59 12.86
C LEU A 94 2.46 8.98 11.76
N THR A 95 2.16 9.33 10.51
CA THR A 95 2.89 8.84 9.35
C THR A 95 3.35 9.99 8.47
N PHE A 96 4.46 9.77 7.77
CA PHE A 96 4.98 10.69 6.77
C PHE A 96 5.30 9.93 5.48
N PRO A 97 5.07 10.54 4.31
CA PRO A 97 5.57 9.95 3.09
C PRO A 97 7.10 9.95 3.10
N THR A 98 7.70 8.84 2.76
CA THR A 98 9.15 8.70 2.67
C THR A 98 9.55 8.55 1.22
N LYS A 99 10.32 9.50 0.70
CA LYS A 99 10.87 9.39 -0.65
C LYS A 99 11.88 8.25 -0.67
N VAL A 100 11.82 7.43 -1.71
CA VAL A 100 12.75 6.33 -1.90
C VAL A 100 13.41 6.49 -3.26
N GLU A 101 14.74 6.40 -3.28
CA GLU A 101 15.51 6.28 -4.51
C GLU A 101 15.90 4.82 -4.69
N SER A 102 15.54 4.24 -5.83
CA SER A 102 15.84 2.85 -6.16
C SER A 102 16.23 2.69 -7.62
N ASN A 103 16.90 1.57 -7.93
CA ASN A 103 17.22 1.18 -9.30
C ASN A 103 16.06 0.52 -10.02
#